data_0a8e61c8ef45bd779ff5acd8a3615934
#
_entry.id   0a8e61c8ef45bd779ff5acd8a3615934
#
_cell.length_a   1.000
_cell.length_b   1.000
_cell.length_c   1.000
_cell.angle_alpha   90.00
_cell.angle_beta   90.00
_cell.angle_gamma   90.00
#
_symmetry.space_group_name_H-M   'P 1'
#
loop_
_entity.id
_entity.type
_entity.pdbx_description
1 polymer ?
#
loop_
_entity_poly.entity_id
_entity_poly.type
_entity_poly.pdbx_seq_one_letter_code
_entity_poly.pdbx_strand_id
1 'polypeptide(L)'
;MESSSSLLNVVNHGKKPTSRPRSESADAKDRFSFSFLDRFDKFERDYFHIPMQALAKSIPGMCTLMTTFGATCTGEGLVSFFGLLCWTISVNACIHGIWLVPVVEVLNGLIKWQFGRPRPGWNDPRVDVLSTSHEYSFPSSHAMLSWSLATFFAYYWYDNVGTGQTPTSIPIYYAFYCHAAAVSISRVFDGAHYPKDIIIGGFLGRQIGYAHYHITLPYFKAYAKLNSTQPMMQIMSGNLISVAMLVVTLICYTIAKRRWGKAPKKWCLLACVKQDNLQPHFVPLFDYVGMCGVFSGLSVAEVVMNSTRPGLLLPTSWLDSLLRIVVGLLVLIGMWFAVRAIEKGMATNTVTRLLLRFIRYAQVPPIILLVAPACFEAIGI
;
A
#
# COMPACT_ATOMS: atom_id res chain seq x y z
N MET A 1 12.64 -22.43 -1.54
CA MET A 1 11.91 -22.72 -2.77
C MET A 1 10.93 -23.88 -2.58
N GLU A 2 10.15 -23.86 -1.54
CA GLU A 2 9.09 -24.86 -1.29
C GLU A 2 7.99 -24.22 -0.46
N SER A 3 7.10 -23.45 -1.09
CA SER A 3 5.83 -23.04 -0.47
C SER A 3 4.79 -22.49 -1.44
N SER A 4 5.09 -22.42 -2.73
CA SER A 4 4.12 -21.88 -3.72
C SER A 4 3.29 -22.96 -4.43
N SER A 5 3.61 -24.23 -4.29
CA SER A 5 2.90 -25.34 -4.96
C SER A 5 1.81 -26.01 -4.12
N SER A 6 1.73 -25.73 -2.82
CA SER A 6 0.73 -26.37 -1.94
C SER A 6 -0.60 -25.62 -1.81
N LEU A 7 -0.72 -24.39 -2.31
CA LEU A 7 -1.95 -23.60 -2.21
C LEU A 7 -2.94 -23.81 -3.38
N LEU A 8 -2.50 -24.44 -4.47
CA LEU A 8 -3.37 -24.69 -5.63
C LEU A 8 -4.17 -26.00 -5.55
N ASN A 9 -3.86 -26.89 -4.59
CA ASN A 9 -4.52 -28.21 -4.47
C ASN A 9 -5.59 -28.30 -3.37
N VAL A 10 -5.98 -27.21 -2.71
CA VAL A 10 -7.02 -27.22 -1.66
C VAL A 10 -8.41 -26.80 -2.18
N VAL A 11 -8.56 -26.52 -3.46
CA VAL A 11 -9.84 -26.07 -4.06
C VAL A 11 -10.74 -27.26 -4.51
N ASN A 12 -10.52 -28.49 -4.08
CA ASN A 12 -11.43 -29.59 -4.44
C ASN A 12 -12.07 -30.26 -3.22
N HIS A 13 -13.42 -30.13 -3.19
CA HIS A 13 -14.39 -30.96 -2.46
C HIS A 13 -14.47 -30.83 -0.93
N GLY A 14 -14.91 -29.68 -0.43
CA GLY A 14 -15.63 -29.60 0.84
C GLY A 14 -17.15 -29.74 0.64
N LYS A 15 -17.76 -30.85 1.07
CA LYS A 15 -19.21 -31.07 1.12
C LYS A 15 -19.90 -29.87 1.78
N LYS A 16 -20.91 -29.28 1.13
CA LYS A 16 -21.80 -28.25 1.71
C LYS A 16 -22.38 -28.76 3.03
N PRO A 17 -22.27 -28.01 4.14
CA PRO A 17 -22.99 -28.35 5.35
C PRO A 17 -24.49 -28.13 5.11
N THR A 18 -25.31 -29.18 5.28
CA THR A 18 -26.77 -29.18 5.11
C THR A 18 -27.56 -28.74 6.34
N SER A 19 -26.93 -28.11 7.33
CA SER A 19 -27.61 -27.57 8.51
C SER A 19 -27.70 -26.06 8.46
N ARG A 20 -28.92 -25.50 8.44
CA ARG A 20 -29.20 -24.09 8.65
C ARG A 20 -28.55 -23.62 9.96
N PRO A 21 -27.68 -22.61 9.96
CA PRO A 21 -27.15 -22.08 11.20
C PRO A 21 -28.28 -21.43 12.01
N ARG A 22 -28.31 -21.74 13.31
CA ARG A 22 -29.15 -21.07 14.29
C ARG A 22 -28.93 -19.56 14.22
N SER A 23 -30.03 -18.81 14.37
CA SER A 23 -30.09 -17.34 14.30
C SER A 23 -28.88 -16.67 14.96
N GLU A 24 -28.04 -16.02 14.16
CA GLU A 24 -27.19 -14.94 14.66
C GLU A 24 -28.11 -13.86 15.25
N SER A 25 -27.75 -13.36 16.43
CA SER A 25 -28.56 -12.33 17.10
C SER A 25 -28.82 -11.17 16.11
N ALA A 26 -30.04 -10.68 16.04
CA ALA A 26 -30.47 -9.57 15.17
C ALA A 26 -29.52 -8.36 15.25
N ASP A 27 -28.93 -8.11 16.40
CA ASP A 27 -27.97 -7.03 16.67
C ASP A 27 -26.68 -7.06 15.83
N ALA A 28 -26.18 -8.23 15.40
CA ALA A 28 -24.98 -8.29 14.58
C ALA A 28 -25.29 -7.97 13.12
N LYS A 29 -26.51 -8.27 12.66
CA LYS A 29 -26.94 -8.04 11.29
C LYS A 29 -27.19 -6.55 11.01
N ASP A 30 -27.68 -5.80 11.98
CA ASP A 30 -28.03 -4.38 11.83
C ASP A 30 -26.82 -3.46 11.84
N ARG A 31 -25.72 -3.80 12.53
CA ARG A 31 -24.51 -2.95 12.58
C ARG A 31 -23.83 -2.75 11.24
N PHE A 32 -23.93 -3.72 10.33
CA PHE A 32 -23.26 -3.71 9.02
C PHE A 32 -24.22 -3.52 7.85
N SER A 33 -25.53 -3.36 8.11
CA SER A 33 -26.55 -3.21 7.07
C SER A 33 -26.81 -1.72 6.79
N PHE A 34 -26.58 -1.35 5.53
CA PHE A 34 -27.01 -0.09 4.95
C PHE A 34 -27.87 -0.42 3.73
N SER A 35 -29.19 -0.57 3.91
CA SER A 35 -30.10 -1.15 2.93
C SER A 35 -29.96 -0.60 1.49
N PHE A 36 -29.70 0.69 1.34
CA PHE A 36 -29.43 1.30 0.03
C PHE A 36 -28.09 0.84 -0.55
N LEU A 37 -27.01 0.87 0.22
CA LEU A 37 -25.69 0.44 -0.22
C LEU A 37 -25.65 -1.06 -0.52
N ASP A 38 -26.41 -1.88 0.21
CA ASP A 38 -26.47 -3.32 -0.04
C ASP A 38 -27.17 -3.65 -1.37
N ARG A 39 -28.17 -2.85 -1.77
CA ARG A 39 -28.79 -2.96 -3.12
C ARG A 39 -27.80 -2.56 -4.22
N PHE A 40 -27.04 -1.50 -3.99
CA PHE A 40 -26.02 -1.05 -4.92
C PHE A 40 -24.87 -2.05 -5.03
N ASP A 41 -24.42 -2.63 -3.89
CA ASP A 41 -23.44 -3.74 -3.89
C ASP A 41 -23.90 -4.93 -4.72
N LYS A 42 -25.21 -5.30 -4.63
CA LYS A 42 -25.78 -6.37 -5.44
C LYS A 42 -25.74 -6.03 -6.92
N PHE A 43 -26.13 -4.80 -7.29
CA PHE A 43 -26.08 -4.34 -8.68
C PHE A 43 -24.64 -4.41 -9.22
N GLU A 44 -23.65 -3.87 -8.49
CA GLU A 44 -22.25 -3.89 -8.92
C GLU A 44 -21.71 -5.32 -9.07
N ARG A 45 -22.10 -6.27 -8.20
CA ARG A 45 -21.71 -7.68 -8.35
C ARG A 45 -22.29 -8.32 -9.58
N ASP A 46 -23.60 -8.18 -9.78
CA ASP A 46 -24.30 -8.88 -10.83
C ASP A 46 -23.96 -8.32 -12.23
N TYR A 47 -23.72 -7.02 -12.36
CA TYR A 47 -23.46 -6.37 -13.64
C TYR A 47 -21.98 -6.07 -13.95
N PHE A 48 -21.11 -6.05 -12.94
CA PHE A 48 -19.68 -5.77 -13.16
C PHE A 48 -18.79 -6.94 -12.77
N HIS A 49 -18.79 -7.40 -11.51
CA HIS A 49 -17.83 -8.41 -11.07
C HIS A 49 -17.98 -9.73 -11.80
N ILE A 50 -19.17 -10.30 -11.81
CA ILE A 50 -19.39 -11.62 -12.40
C ILE A 50 -19.10 -11.62 -13.89
N PRO A 51 -19.61 -10.67 -14.71
CA PRO A 51 -19.24 -10.58 -16.11
C PRO A 51 -17.75 -10.33 -16.38
N MET A 52 -17.12 -9.44 -15.60
CA MET A 52 -15.69 -9.14 -15.76
C MET A 52 -14.81 -10.33 -15.43
N GLN A 53 -15.12 -11.08 -14.37
CA GLN A 53 -14.38 -12.29 -14.03
C GLN A 53 -14.60 -13.41 -15.04
N ALA A 54 -15.79 -13.55 -15.56
CA ALA A 54 -16.08 -14.51 -16.64
C ALA A 54 -15.27 -14.16 -17.90
N LEU A 55 -15.23 -12.89 -18.29
CA LEU A 55 -14.42 -12.41 -19.42
C LEU A 55 -12.93 -12.63 -19.18
N ALA A 56 -12.42 -12.31 -18.00
CA ALA A 56 -11.02 -12.50 -17.68
C ALA A 56 -10.58 -13.97 -17.76
N LYS A 57 -11.44 -14.89 -17.34
CA LYS A 57 -11.18 -16.34 -17.43
C LYS A 57 -11.21 -16.86 -18.89
N SER A 58 -11.96 -16.21 -19.78
CA SER A 58 -12.03 -16.59 -21.18
C SER A 58 -10.81 -16.16 -22.00
N ILE A 59 -10.01 -15.22 -21.48
CA ILE A 59 -8.81 -14.68 -22.16
C ILE A 59 -7.55 -15.23 -21.49
N PRO A 60 -6.75 -16.08 -22.18
CA PRO A 60 -5.50 -16.60 -21.62
C PRO A 60 -4.58 -15.50 -21.14
N GLY A 61 -4.04 -15.63 -19.91
CA GLY A 61 -3.11 -14.67 -19.32
C GLY A 61 -3.74 -13.40 -18.72
N MET A 62 -5.02 -13.13 -18.95
CA MET A 62 -5.68 -11.91 -18.42
C MET A 62 -5.67 -11.87 -16.89
N CYS A 63 -5.95 -12.98 -16.22
CA CYS A 63 -5.91 -13.03 -14.77
C CYS A 63 -4.50 -12.73 -14.23
N THR A 64 -3.46 -13.30 -14.86
CA THR A 64 -2.06 -13.01 -14.49
C THR A 64 -1.70 -11.55 -14.72
N LEU A 65 -2.12 -10.97 -15.85
CA LEU A 65 -1.90 -9.56 -16.15
C LEU A 65 -2.54 -8.66 -15.08
N MET A 66 -3.79 -8.91 -14.73
CA MET A 66 -4.51 -8.12 -13.74
C MET A 66 -3.87 -8.23 -12.33
N THR A 67 -3.54 -9.44 -11.90
CA THR A 67 -2.85 -9.64 -10.61
C THR A 67 -1.48 -8.97 -10.59
N THR A 68 -0.76 -8.94 -11.71
CA THR A 68 0.53 -8.24 -11.83
C THR A 68 0.37 -6.73 -11.64
N PHE A 69 -0.64 -6.10 -12.26
CA PHE A 69 -0.92 -4.68 -11.99
C PHE A 69 -1.24 -4.42 -10.51
N GLY A 70 -2.05 -5.27 -9.88
CA GLY A 70 -2.30 -5.17 -8.45
C GLY A 70 -1.04 -5.28 -7.60
N ALA A 71 -0.12 -6.16 -7.97
CA ALA A 71 1.14 -6.38 -7.25
C ALA A 71 2.07 -5.16 -7.24
N THR A 72 2.00 -4.27 -8.22
CA THR A 72 2.83 -3.05 -8.26
C THR A 72 2.55 -2.09 -7.09
N CYS A 73 1.36 -2.13 -6.50
CA CYS A 73 0.95 -1.32 -5.35
C CYS A 73 0.96 -2.11 -4.02
N THR A 74 1.57 -3.28 -3.98
CA THR A 74 1.90 -3.96 -2.71
C THR A 74 3.13 -3.35 -2.05
N GLY A 75 3.37 -3.69 -0.78
CA GLY A 75 4.55 -3.19 -0.07
C GLY A 75 5.86 -3.53 -0.78
N GLU A 76 5.99 -4.76 -1.29
CA GLU A 76 7.15 -5.22 -2.04
C GLU A 76 7.29 -4.49 -3.39
N GLY A 77 6.19 -4.30 -4.10
CA GLY A 77 6.16 -3.55 -5.36
C GLY A 77 6.59 -2.10 -5.19
N LEU A 78 6.07 -1.42 -4.16
CA LEU A 78 6.41 -0.03 -3.85
C LEU A 78 7.87 0.13 -3.41
N VAL A 79 8.37 -0.74 -2.52
CA VAL A 79 9.76 -0.68 -2.07
C VAL A 79 10.71 -0.88 -3.24
N SER A 80 10.41 -1.82 -4.15
CA SER A 80 11.18 -2.03 -5.38
C SER A 80 11.11 -0.80 -6.29
N PHE A 81 9.92 -0.24 -6.51
CA PHE A 81 9.72 0.95 -7.33
C PHE A 81 10.51 2.15 -6.81
N PHE A 82 10.44 2.44 -5.50
CA PHE A 82 11.18 3.55 -4.91
C PHE A 82 12.69 3.32 -4.91
N GLY A 83 13.14 2.09 -4.73
CA GLY A 83 14.54 1.74 -4.91
C GLY A 83 15.03 2.06 -6.32
N LEU A 84 14.34 1.54 -7.34
CA LEU A 84 14.66 1.80 -8.74
C LEU A 84 14.66 3.31 -9.05
N LEU A 85 13.63 4.02 -8.63
CA LEU A 85 13.50 5.47 -8.84
C LEU A 85 14.67 6.24 -8.20
N CYS A 86 15.04 5.89 -6.97
CA CYS A 86 16.14 6.51 -6.23
C CYS A 86 17.50 6.30 -6.92
N TRP A 87 17.77 5.07 -7.32
CA TRP A 87 19.11 4.67 -7.77
C TRP A 87 19.39 5.00 -9.23
N THR A 88 18.35 5.24 -10.04
CA THR A 88 18.52 5.41 -11.49
C THR A 88 17.94 6.69 -12.07
N ILE A 89 16.98 7.34 -11.40
CA ILE A 89 16.24 8.46 -12.00
C ILE A 89 16.29 9.73 -11.14
N SER A 90 15.79 9.68 -9.89
CA SER A 90 15.69 10.88 -9.07
C SER A 90 15.51 10.55 -7.57
N VAL A 91 16.51 10.91 -6.79
CA VAL A 91 16.48 10.81 -5.32
C VAL A 91 15.36 11.68 -4.73
N ASN A 92 15.22 12.92 -5.22
CA ASN A 92 14.20 13.85 -4.73
C ASN A 92 12.78 13.34 -5.00
N ALA A 93 12.51 12.83 -6.21
CA ALA A 93 11.22 12.22 -6.52
C ALA A 93 10.92 11.02 -5.62
N CYS A 94 11.93 10.22 -5.33
CA CYS A 94 11.83 9.06 -4.42
C CYS A 94 11.47 9.52 -3.01
N ILE A 95 12.18 10.47 -2.41
CA ILE A 95 11.94 10.96 -1.06
C ILE A 95 10.50 11.46 -0.92
N HIS A 96 10.05 12.33 -1.82
CA HIS A 96 8.70 12.89 -1.77
C HIS A 96 7.61 11.85 -2.05
N GLY A 97 7.87 10.87 -2.92
CA GLY A 97 6.99 9.73 -3.14
C GLY A 97 6.87 8.84 -1.90
N ILE A 98 7.97 8.57 -1.21
CA ILE A 98 7.97 7.80 0.05
C ILE A 98 7.17 8.53 1.13
N TRP A 99 7.26 9.87 1.23
CA TRP A 99 6.44 10.67 2.16
C TRP A 99 4.93 10.48 1.93
N LEU A 100 4.53 10.36 0.67
CA LEU A 100 3.12 10.28 0.28
C LEU A 100 2.48 8.95 0.68
N VAL A 101 3.21 7.83 0.59
CA VAL A 101 2.68 6.49 0.84
C VAL A 101 2.03 6.34 2.22
N PRO A 102 2.73 6.60 3.36
CA PRO A 102 2.12 6.43 4.66
C PRO A 102 0.96 7.38 4.92
N VAL A 103 0.97 8.59 4.36
CA VAL A 103 -0.19 9.51 4.45
C VAL A 103 -1.42 8.88 3.83
N VAL A 104 -1.29 8.36 2.61
CA VAL A 104 -2.41 7.74 1.89
C VAL A 104 -2.90 6.48 2.59
N GLU A 105 -1.99 5.59 3.01
CA GLU A 105 -2.36 4.32 3.64
C GLU A 105 -3.05 4.53 5.00
N VAL A 106 -2.53 5.41 5.84
CA VAL A 106 -3.15 5.71 7.13
C VAL A 106 -4.52 6.37 6.93
N LEU A 107 -4.64 7.39 6.07
CA LEU A 107 -5.93 8.02 5.78
C LEU A 107 -6.94 7.01 5.23
N ASN A 108 -6.53 6.14 4.31
CA ASN A 108 -7.37 5.07 3.79
C ASN A 108 -7.87 4.15 4.90
N GLY A 109 -6.97 3.73 5.79
CA GLY A 109 -7.32 2.89 6.94
C GLY A 109 -8.31 3.55 7.89
N LEU A 110 -8.12 4.83 8.19
CA LEU A 110 -9.04 5.58 9.04
C LEU A 110 -10.44 5.64 8.43
N ILE A 111 -10.55 5.88 7.11
CA ILE A 111 -11.82 5.89 6.39
C ILE A 111 -12.46 4.49 6.42
N LYS A 112 -11.69 3.43 6.14
CA LYS A 112 -12.18 2.04 6.18
C LYS A 112 -12.80 1.69 7.52
N TRP A 113 -12.17 2.10 8.62
CA TRP A 113 -12.67 1.86 9.96
C TRP A 113 -13.96 2.62 10.27
N GLN A 114 -14.23 3.75 9.58
CA GLN A 114 -15.52 4.44 9.75
C GLN A 114 -16.67 3.72 9.05
N PHE A 115 -16.43 3.16 7.86
CA PHE A 115 -17.49 2.59 7.03
C PHE A 115 -17.73 1.10 7.26
N GLY A 116 -16.71 0.32 7.61
CA GLY A 116 -16.83 -1.10 7.93
C GLY A 116 -17.47 -1.97 6.83
N ARG A 117 -17.27 -1.62 5.55
CA ARG A 117 -17.94 -2.29 4.42
C ARG A 117 -17.29 -3.63 4.07
N PRO A 118 -18.08 -4.70 3.85
CA PRO A 118 -17.57 -5.99 3.42
C PRO A 118 -17.06 -5.97 1.99
N ARG A 119 -16.15 -6.88 1.68
CA ARG A 119 -15.67 -7.09 0.30
C ARG A 119 -16.68 -7.89 -0.54
N PRO A 120 -16.64 -7.77 -1.88
CA PRO A 120 -17.55 -8.51 -2.76
C PRO A 120 -17.56 -10.01 -2.49
N GLY A 121 -16.40 -10.66 -2.42
CA GLY A 121 -16.28 -12.08 -2.16
C GLY A 121 -16.68 -12.53 -0.74
N TRP A 122 -16.76 -11.62 0.23
CA TRP A 122 -17.27 -11.94 1.58
C TRP A 122 -18.80 -12.03 1.63
N ASN A 123 -19.47 -11.44 0.66
CA ASN A 123 -20.93 -11.38 0.62
C ASN A 123 -21.54 -12.39 -0.34
N ASP A 124 -20.83 -12.76 -1.40
CA ASP A 124 -21.36 -13.57 -2.48
C ASP A 124 -20.36 -14.63 -2.95
N PRO A 125 -20.72 -15.92 -2.87
CA PRO A 125 -19.85 -17.03 -3.28
C PRO A 125 -19.63 -17.14 -4.79
N ARG A 126 -20.36 -16.35 -5.60
CA ARG A 126 -20.19 -16.32 -7.07
C ARG A 126 -18.99 -15.45 -7.47
N VAL A 127 -18.53 -14.57 -6.57
CA VAL A 127 -17.36 -13.73 -6.80
C VAL A 127 -16.12 -14.51 -6.38
N ASP A 128 -15.21 -14.74 -7.32
CA ASP A 128 -13.92 -15.36 -7.02
C ASP A 128 -13.00 -14.36 -6.32
N VAL A 129 -12.36 -14.82 -5.26
CA VAL A 129 -11.37 -14.03 -4.52
C VAL A 129 -9.99 -14.48 -4.96
N LEU A 130 -9.35 -13.70 -5.85
CA LEU A 130 -8.00 -14.00 -6.35
C LEU A 130 -6.91 -13.46 -5.43
N SER A 131 -7.23 -12.46 -4.61
CA SER A 131 -6.31 -11.92 -3.60
C SER A 131 -6.97 -11.87 -2.23
N THR A 132 -6.36 -12.51 -1.24
CA THR A 132 -6.87 -12.48 0.14
C THR A 132 -6.61 -11.13 0.80
N SER A 133 -7.61 -10.59 1.49
CA SER A 133 -7.46 -9.39 2.31
C SER A 133 -8.22 -9.55 3.61
N HIS A 134 -7.66 -9.01 4.67
CA HIS A 134 -8.20 -9.09 6.04
C HIS A 134 -8.82 -7.77 6.51
N GLU A 135 -8.98 -6.80 5.61
CA GLU A 135 -9.50 -5.46 5.93
C GLU A 135 -10.79 -5.13 5.15
N TYR A 136 -11.52 -4.09 5.60
CA TYR A 136 -12.73 -3.60 4.94
C TYR A 136 -12.50 -3.16 3.49
N SER A 137 -13.58 -3.14 2.70
CA SER A 137 -13.52 -2.86 1.27
C SER A 137 -13.38 -1.37 0.95
N PHE A 138 -14.19 -0.51 1.55
CA PHE A 138 -14.35 0.90 1.14
C PHE A 138 -13.48 1.87 1.96
N PRO A 139 -12.76 2.79 1.32
CA PRO A 139 -12.43 2.85 -0.11
C PRO A 139 -11.26 1.92 -0.45
N SER A 140 -10.98 1.71 -1.76
CA SER A 140 -9.85 0.89 -2.20
C SER A 140 -8.51 1.58 -1.93
N SER A 141 -7.63 0.93 -1.13
CA SER A 141 -6.28 1.43 -0.85
C SER A 141 -5.40 1.45 -2.11
N HIS A 142 -5.43 0.38 -2.91
CA HIS A 142 -4.66 0.31 -4.16
C HIS A 142 -5.05 1.43 -5.14
N ALA A 143 -6.36 1.69 -5.31
CA ALA A 143 -6.80 2.80 -6.14
C ALA A 143 -6.36 4.15 -5.55
N MET A 144 -6.58 4.37 -4.25
CA MET A 144 -6.22 5.62 -3.59
C MET A 144 -4.72 5.90 -3.69
N LEU A 145 -3.88 4.88 -3.48
CA LEU A 145 -2.43 5.00 -3.53
C LEU A 145 -1.92 5.19 -4.97
N SER A 146 -2.37 4.35 -5.92
CA SER A 146 -1.92 4.44 -7.31
C SER A 146 -2.29 5.79 -7.96
N TRP A 147 -3.50 6.30 -7.73
CA TRP A 147 -3.91 7.62 -8.22
C TRP A 147 -3.18 8.77 -7.53
N SER A 148 -2.84 8.62 -6.25
CA SER A 148 -2.07 9.61 -5.51
C SER A 148 -0.63 9.72 -6.05
N LEU A 149 0.04 8.59 -6.18
CA LEU A 149 1.39 8.52 -6.75
C LEU A 149 1.40 8.95 -8.23
N ALA A 150 0.44 8.49 -9.02
CA ALA A 150 0.32 8.89 -10.43
C ALA A 150 0.17 10.40 -10.58
N THR A 151 -0.67 11.03 -9.78
CA THR A 151 -0.87 12.48 -9.82
C THR A 151 0.40 13.22 -9.40
N PHE A 152 1.02 12.82 -8.29
CA PHE A 152 2.27 13.41 -7.83
C PHE A 152 3.38 13.29 -8.88
N PHE A 153 3.65 12.08 -9.39
CA PHE A 153 4.73 11.87 -10.36
C PHE A 153 4.45 12.48 -11.73
N ALA A 154 3.18 12.54 -12.15
CA ALA A 154 2.81 13.20 -13.40
C ALA A 154 3.18 14.69 -13.37
N TYR A 155 2.80 15.41 -12.30
CA TYR A 155 3.18 16.82 -12.12
C TYR A 155 4.67 16.98 -11.88
N TYR A 156 5.26 16.15 -11.02
CA TYR A 156 6.70 16.22 -10.73
C TYR A 156 7.54 16.01 -12.00
N TRP A 157 7.18 15.04 -12.83
CA TRP A 157 7.87 14.77 -14.08
C TRP A 157 7.70 15.90 -15.07
N TYR A 158 6.49 16.38 -15.24
CA TYR A 158 6.18 17.46 -16.16
C TYR A 158 7.00 18.72 -15.87
N ASP A 159 7.08 19.12 -14.60
CA ASP A 159 7.72 20.38 -14.20
C ASP A 159 9.25 20.28 -13.98
N ASN A 160 9.76 19.11 -13.56
CA ASN A 160 11.16 18.99 -13.12
C ASN A 160 12.04 18.17 -14.06
N VAL A 161 11.49 17.27 -14.84
CA VAL A 161 12.26 16.37 -15.71
C VAL A 161 11.99 16.64 -17.18
N GLY A 162 10.76 16.94 -17.55
CA GLY A 162 10.31 17.08 -18.92
C GLY A 162 10.38 18.50 -19.49
N THR A 163 10.82 19.51 -18.75
CA THR A 163 10.82 20.95 -19.16
C THR A 163 9.49 21.46 -19.73
N GLY A 164 8.37 20.88 -19.35
CA GLY A 164 7.01 21.31 -19.64
C GLY A 164 6.52 21.23 -21.09
N GLN A 165 7.43 21.18 -22.07
CA GLN A 165 7.07 21.28 -23.49
C GLN A 165 7.75 20.26 -24.41
N THR A 166 8.48 19.28 -23.85
CA THR A 166 9.10 18.26 -24.70
C THR A 166 8.08 17.21 -25.13
N PRO A 167 8.13 16.68 -26.38
CA PRO A 167 7.24 15.63 -26.84
C PRO A 167 7.21 14.37 -25.97
N THR A 168 8.25 14.14 -25.15
CA THR A 168 8.38 12.98 -24.26
C THR A 168 7.70 13.17 -22.89
N SER A 169 7.45 14.41 -22.44
CA SER A 169 6.81 14.66 -21.14
C SER A 169 5.34 14.29 -21.12
N ILE A 170 4.62 14.53 -22.21
CA ILE A 170 3.19 14.27 -22.34
C ILE A 170 2.86 12.75 -22.28
N PRO A 171 3.49 11.86 -23.05
CA PRO A 171 3.27 10.42 -22.94
C PRO A 171 3.54 9.87 -21.54
N ILE A 172 4.59 10.30 -20.87
CA ILE A 172 4.94 9.84 -19.53
C ILE A 172 3.91 10.32 -18.51
N TYR A 173 3.43 11.56 -18.63
CA TYR A 173 2.36 12.10 -17.81
C TYR A 173 1.11 11.18 -17.86
N TYR A 174 0.67 10.81 -19.07
CA TYR A 174 -0.48 9.91 -19.22
C TYR A 174 -0.18 8.47 -18.80
N ALA A 175 1.05 7.99 -18.95
CA ALA A 175 1.43 6.63 -18.56
C ALA A 175 1.20 6.39 -17.06
N PHE A 176 1.47 7.38 -16.20
CA PHE A 176 1.16 7.28 -14.76
C PHE A 176 -0.33 7.08 -14.51
N TYR A 177 -1.20 7.82 -15.20
CA TYR A 177 -2.66 7.67 -15.04
C TYR A 177 -3.19 6.37 -15.64
N CYS A 178 -2.65 5.91 -16.77
CA CYS A 178 -2.99 4.61 -17.35
C CYS A 178 -2.63 3.47 -16.40
N HIS A 179 -1.44 3.54 -15.77
CA HIS A 179 -1.05 2.57 -14.75
C HIS A 179 -2.01 2.59 -13.54
N ALA A 180 -2.35 3.76 -13.01
CA ALA A 180 -3.30 3.88 -11.90
C ALA A 180 -4.69 3.34 -12.24
N ALA A 181 -5.16 3.56 -13.47
CA ALA A 181 -6.41 2.99 -13.96
C ALA A 181 -6.33 1.45 -14.06
N ALA A 182 -5.23 0.91 -14.59
CA ALA A 182 -5.00 -0.54 -14.68
C ALA A 182 -4.97 -1.19 -13.30
N VAL A 183 -4.27 -0.60 -12.33
CA VAL A 183 -4.28 -1.04 -10.92
C VAL A 183 -5.70 -1.01 -10.35
N SER A 184 -6.46 0.07 -10.58
CA SER A 184 -7.84 0.20 -10.09
C SER A 184 -8.75 -0.89 -10.67
N ILE A 185 -8.70 -1.12 -11.97
CA ILE A 185 -9.47 -2.14 -12.67
C ILE A 185 -9.09 -3.54 -12.16
N SER A 186 -7.80 -3.81 -11.93
CA SER A 186 -7.33 -5.10 -11.41
C SER A 186 -8.03 -5.48 -10.10
N ARG A 187 -8.37 -4.51 -9.24
CA ARG A 187 -9.01 -4.78 -7.94
C ARG A 187 -10.45 -5.28 -8.08
N VAL A 188 -11.15 -4.89 -9.15
CA VAL A 188 -12.47 -5.43 -9.48
C VAL A 188 -12.35 -6.87 -9.99
N PHE A 189 -11.39 -7.11 -10.89
CA PHE A 189 -11.10 -8.48 -11.38
C PHE A 189 -10.73 -9.45 -10.26
N ASP A 190 -9.95 -9.00 -9.29
CA ASP A 190 -9.55 -9.81 -8.13
C ASP A 190 -10.70 -10.09 -7.14
N GLY A 191 -11.91 -9.54 -7.38
CA GLY A 191 -13.01 -9.63 -6.43
C GLY A 191 -12.75 -8.94 -5.09
N ALA A 192 -11.76 -8.05 -5.06
CA ALA A 192 -11.30 -7.40 -3.85
C ALA A 192 -12.13 -6.17 -3.48
N HIS A 193 -12.59 -5.40 -4.45
CA HIS A 193 -13.27 -4.12 -4.28
C HIS A 193 -14.42 -3.93 -5.26
N TYR A 194 -15.47 -3.25 -4.81
CA TYR A 194 -16.56 -2.81 -5.68
C TYR A 194 -16.10 -1.66 -6.61
N PRO A 195 -16.72 -1.47 -7.81
CA PRO A 195 -16.45 -0.33 -8.68
C PRO A 195 -16.50 1.02 -7.98
N LYS A 196 -17.48 1.27 -7.09
CA LYS A 196 -17.55 2.50 -6.30
C LYS A 196 -16.36 2.69 -5.36
N ASP A 197 -15.79 1.59 -4.81
CA ASP A 197 -14.66 1.66 -3.90
C ASP A 197 -13.41 2.18 -4.63
N ILE A 198 -13.23 1.77 -5.90
CA ILE A 198 -12.12 2.23 -6.72
C ILE A 198 -12.33 3.64 -7.26
N ILE A 199 -13.57 4.03 -7.61
CA ILE A 199 -13.89 5.38 -8.07
C ILE A 199 -13.63 6.41 -6.94
N ILE A 200 -14.15 6.15 -5.75
CA ILE A 200 -13.96 7.04 -4.60
C ILE A 200 -12.50 7.01 -4.15
N GLY A 201 -11.86 5.82 -4.09
CA GLY A 201 -10.45 5.71 -3.78
C GLY A 201 -9.58 6.48 -4.75
N GLY A 202 -9.81 6.33 -6.06
CA GLY A 202 -9.09 7.07 -7.10
C GLY A 202 -9.29 8.58 -7.02
N PHE A 203 -10.52 9.04 -6.79
CA PHE A 203 -10.82 10.46 -6.60
C PHE A 203 -10.06 11.04 -5.40
N LEU A 204 -10.16 10.39 -4.22
CA LEU A 204 -9.44 10.83 -3.02
C LEU A 204 -7.93 10.79 -3.22
N GLY A 205 -7.41 9.73 -3.82
CA GLY A 205 -6.00 9.61 -4.14
C GLY A 205 -5.49 10.75 -5.03
N ARG A 206 -6.22 11.03 -6.11
CA ARG A 206 -5.89 12.16 -7.00
C ARG A 206 -5.83 13.50 -6.25
N GLN A 207 -6.80 13.78 -5.36
CA GLN A 207 -6.80 15.03 -4.59
C GLN A 207 -5.60 15.08 -3.62
N ILE A 208 -5.26 13.96 -2.97
CA ILE A 208 -4.11 13.90 -2.07
C ILE A 208 -2.80 14.08 -2.83
N GLY A 209 -2.62 13.43 -3.98
CA GLY A 209 -1.44 13.60 -4.83
C GLY A 209 -1.29 15.05 -5.33
N TYR A 210 -2.39 15.68 -5.74
CA TYR A 210 -2.43 17.08 -6.13
C TYR A 210 -2.04 18.00 -4.97
N ALA A 211 -2.65 17.83 -3.80
CA ALA A 211 -2.34 18.61 -2.61
C ALA A 211 -0.88 18.39 -2.16
N HIS A 212 -0.37 17.16 -2.25
CA HIS A 212 1.03 16.88 -1.95
C HIS A 212 1.98 17.65 -2.86
N TYR A 213 1.72 17.66 -4.16
CA TYR A 213 2.57 18.36 -5.12
C TYR A 213 2.50 19.90 -4.96
N HIS A 214 1.30 20.47 -4.94
CA HIS A 214 1.11 21.93 -4.98
C HIS A 214 1.18 22.61 -3.61
N ILE A 215 0.92 21.89 -2.53
CA ILE A 215 0.88 22.46 -1.18
C ILE A 215 2.04 21.93 -0.34
N THR A 216 2.09 20.58 -0.14
CA THR A 216 3.03 19.98 0.82
C THR A 216 4.47 20.07 0.36
N LEU A 217 4.76 19.79 -0.92
CA LEU A 217 6.11 19.83 -1.48
C LEU A 217 6.78 21.22 -1.39
N PRO A 218 6.13 22.34 -1.72
CA PRO A 218 6.69 23.68 -1.51
C PRO A 218 7.03 23.95 -0.04
N TYR A 219 6.16 23.53 0.90
CA TYR A 219 6.43 23.65 2.33
C TYR A 219 7.66 22.84 2.75
N PHE A 220 7.80 21.61 2.30
CA PHE A 220 8.98 20.80 2.60
C PHE A 220 10.24 21.41 2.03
N LYS A 221 10.23 21.93 0.80
CA LYS A 221 11.38 22.62 0.22
C LYS A 221 11.78 23.87 1.01
N ALA A 222 10.80 24.68 1.42
CA ALA A 222 11.04 25.86 2.25
C ALA A 222 11.57 25.48 3.64
N TYR A 223 10.98 24.47 4.26
CA TYR A 223 11.38 23.95 5.56
C TYR A 223 12.79 23.35 5.54
N ALA A 224 13.14 22.54 4.54
CA ALA A 224 14.47 22.00 4.35
C ALA A 224 15.52 23.11 4.19
N LYS A 225 15.21 24.18 3.48
CA LYS A 225 16.09 25.35 3.33
C LYS A 225 16.29 26.10 4.65
N LEU A 226 15.25 26.26 5.47
CA LEU A 226 15.35 26.89 6.80
C LEU A 226 16.16 26.03 7.78
N ASN A 227 16.03 24.70 7.69
CA ASN A 227 16.65 23.76 8.63
C ASN A 227 17.96 23.15 8.11
N SER A 228 18.50 23.59 6.98
CA SER A 228 19.80 23.13 6.48
C SER A 228 20.94 23.32 7.50
N THR A 229 20.79 24.30 8.43
CA THR A 229 21.70 24.55 9.54
C THR A 229 21.34 23.80 10.83
N GLN A 230 20.18 23.12 10.88
CA GLN A 230 19.69 22.47 12.10
C GLN A 230 19.13 21.05 11.79
N PRO A 231 19.97 20.08 11.46
CA PRO A 231 19.57 18.73 11.07
C PRO A 231 18.76 18.02 12.16
N MET A 232 19.04 18.30 13.43
CA MET A 232 18.30 17.70 14.54
C MET A 232 16.83 18.12 14.55
N MET A 233 16.51 19.36 14.17
CA MET A 233 15.10 19.82 14.09
C MET A 233 14.33 19.06 12.99
N GLN A 234 14.97 18.75 11.88
CA GLN A 234 14.36 17.96 10.80
C GLN A 234 14.02 16.54 11.28
N ILE A 235 14.95 15.89 11.99
CA ILE A 235 14.70 14.57 12.60
C ILE A 235 13.57 14.65 13.62
N MET A 236 13.57 15.66 14.49
CA MET A 236 12.56 15.82 15.54
C MET A 236 11.16 16.05 14.95
N SER A 237 11.03 16.89 13.93
CA SER A 237 9.74 17.17 13.30
C SER A 237 9.16 15.95 12.57
N GLY A 238 9.98 15.19 11.84
CA GLY A 238 9.54 13.96 11.22
C GLY A 238 9.10 12.89 12.23
N ASN A 239 9.83 12.78 13.34
CA ASN A 239 9.41 11.89 14.43
C ASN A 239 8.14 12.39 15.13
N LEU A 240 7.94 13.70 15.28
CA LEU A 240 6.71 14.26 15.84
C LEU A 240 5.49 13.93 14.94
N ILE A 241 5.64 14.06 13.62
CA ILE A 241 4.60 13.65 12.66
C ILE A 241 4.31 12.14 12.79
N SER A 242 5.35 11.32 12.87
CA SER A 242 5.22 9.88 13.07
C SER A 242 4.44 9.53 14.33
N VAL A 243 4.79 10.16 15.46
CA VAL A 243 4.11 9.95 16.76
C VAL A 243 2.67 10.45 16.71
N ALA A 244 2.42 11.63 16.12
CA ALA A 244 1.07 12.17 15.97
C ALA A 244 0.17 11.23 15.16
N MET A 245 0.66 10.73 14.02
CA MET A 245 -0.05 9.75 13.20
C MET A 245 -0.29 8.44 13.95
N LEU A 246 0.69 7.96 14.71
CA LEU A 246 0.55 6.76 15.54
C LEU A 246 -0.56 6.94 16.58
N VAL A 247 -0.58 8.06 17.29
CA VAL A 247 -1.61 8.36 18.29
C VAL A 247 -3.00 8.40 17.66
N VAL A 248 -3.16 9.12 16.53
CA VAL A 248 -4.43 9.17 15.79
C VAL A 248 -4.87 7.77 15.34
N THR A 249 -3.94 6.98 14.82
CA THR A 249 -4.21 5.60 14.38
C THR A 249 -4.71 4.73 15.53
N LEU A 250 -4.05 4.79 16.70
CA LEU A 250 -4.45 4.01 17.89
C LEU A 250 -5.81 4.45 18.46
N ILE A 251 -6.10 5.75 18.46
CA ILE A 251 -7.42 6.28 18.87
C ILE A 251 -8.50 5.76 17.92
N CYS A 252 -8.33 5.94 16.61
CA CYS A 252 -9.32 5.50 15.62
C CYS A 252 -9.50 3.97 15.63
N TYR A 253 -8.40 3.21 15.80
CA TYR A 253 -8.48 1.76 15.99
C TYR A 253 -9.33 1.38 17.20
N THR A 254 -9.12 2.05 18.32
CA THR A 254 -9.87 1.77 19.57
C THR A 254 -11.37 2.05 19.39
N ILE A 255 -11.72 3.15 18.72
CA ILE A 255 -13.09 3.51 18.37
C ILE A 255 -13.69 2.44 17.44
N ALA A 256 -12.99 2.08 16.38
CA ALA A 256 -13.45 1.09 15.41
C ALA A 256 -13.67 -0.29 16.05
N LYS A 257 -12.74 -0.72 16.92
CA LYS A 257 -12.86 -1.97 17.66
C LYS A 257 -14.12 -2.01 18.55
N ARG A 258 -14.45 -0.91 19.22
CA ARG A 258 -15.66 -0.78 20.01
C ARG A 258 -16.93 -0.79 19.15
N ARG A 259 -16.89 -0.11 18.00
CA ARG A 259 -18.03 0.04 17.09
C ARG A 259 -18.37 -1.25 16.36
N TRP A 260 -17.40 -1.93 15.78
CA TRP A 260 -17.63 -3.05 14.87
C TRP A 260 -17.54 -4.43 15.55
N GLY A 261 -16.71 -4.59 16.57
CA GLY A 261 -16.52 -5.86 17.26
C GLY A 261 -15.93 -6.94 16.34
N LYS A 262 -16.44 -8.18 16.46
CA LYS A 262 -15.99 -9.31 15.62
C LYS A 262 -16.71 -9.32 14.27
N ALA A 263 -16.00 -9.73 13.23
CA ALA A 263 -16.57 -9.92 11.90
C ALA A 263 -17.68 -10.99 11.89
N PRO A 264 -18.73 -10.82 11.08
CA PRO A 264 -19.78 -11.83 10.93
C PRO A 264 -19.21 -13.18 10.46
N LYS A 265 -19.68 -14.27 11.02
CA LYS A 265 -19.26 -15.63 10.66
C LYS A 265 -19.43 -15.92 9.16
N LYS A 266 -20.48 -15.37 8.55
CA LYS A 266 -20.72 -15.50 7.10
C LYS A 266 -19.54 -14.99 6.28
N TRP A 267 -18.97 -13.86 6.64
CA TRP A 267 -17.80 -13.30 5.92
C TRP A 267 -16.58 -14.22 6.07
N CYS A 268 -16.35 -14.76 7.25
CA CYS A 268 -15.24 -15.68 7.50
C CYS A 268 -15.34 -16.95 6.67
N LEU A 269 -16.55 -17.51 6.55
CA LEU A 269 -16.82 -18.71 5.76
C LEU A 269 -16.60 -18.47 4.26
N LEU A 270 -17.08 -17.34 3.72
CA LEU A 270 -16.92 -16.99 2.31
C LEU A 270 -15.47 -16.59 1.96
N ALA A 271 -14.77 -15.94 2.89
CA ALA A 271 -13.36 -15.59 2.72
C ALA A 271 -12.40 -16.77 2.95
N CYS A 272 -12.90 -17.96 3.31
CA CYS A 272 -12.11 -19.14 3.64
C CYS A 272 -11.03 -18.92 4.72
N VAL A 273 -11.31 -18.05 5.70
CA VAL A 273 -10.38 -17.71 6.79
C VAL A 273 -11.00 -17.97 8.16
N LYS A 274 -10.15 -18.18 9.16
CA LYS A 274 -10.59 -18.28 10.56
C LYS A 274 -11.14 -16.93 11.02
N GLN A 275 -12.18 -16.94 11.89
CA GLN A 275 -12.85 -15.74 12.40
C GLN A 275 -11.86 -14.75 13.05
N ASP A 276 -10.85 -15.26 13.76
CA ASP A 276 -9.84 -14.41 14.40
C ASP A 276 -8.91 -13.73 13.40
N ASN A 277 -8.74 -14.30 12.20
CA ASN A 277 -7.94 -13.73 11.13
C ASN A 277 -8.74 -12.71 10.28
N LEU A 278 -10.08 -12.81 10.29
CA LEU A 278 -10.97 -11.86 9.62
C LEU A 278 -11.49 -10.81 10.61
N GLN A 279 -10.63 -10.29 11.46
CA GLN A 279 -10.93 -9.08 12.23
C GLN A 279 -10.42 -7.88 11.44
N PRO A 280 -11.30 -7.18 10.68
CA PRO A 280 -10.87 -6.17 9.71
C PRO A 280 -10.16 -4.97 10.33
N HIS A 281 -10.19 -4.87 11.66
CA HIS A 281 -9.54 -3.81 12.44
C HIS A 281 -8.22 -4.26 13.09
N PHE A 282 -7.90 -5.56 13.13
CA PHE A 282 -6.73 -6.05 13.87
C PHE A 282 -5.48 -6.18 13.02
N VAL A 283 -5.56 -6.84 11.87
CA VAL A 283 -4.41 -7.04 10.97
C VAL A 283 -3.90 -5.73 10.39
N PRO A 284 -4.77 -4.84 9.88
CA PRO A 284 -4.34 -3.53 9.39
C PRO A 284 -3.67 -2.64 10.43
N LEU A 285 -3.98 -2.79 11.71
CA LEU A 285 -3.31 -1.99 12.74
C LEU A 285 -1.79 -2.15 12.69
N PHE A 286 -1.29 -3.38 12.53
CA PHE A 286 0.15 -3.61 12.44
C PHE A 286 0.78 -2.90 11.24
N ASP A 287 0.11 -2.89 10.10
CA ASP A 287 0.60 -2.26 8.89
C ASP A 287 0.55 -0.73 9.00
N TYR A 288 -0.53 -0.16 9.56
CA TYR A 288 -0.63 1.29 9.78
C TYR A 288 0.37 1.81 10.82
N VAL A 289 0.65 1.05 11.87
CA VAL A 289 1.75 1.35 12.80
C VAL A 289 3.11 1.29 12.09
N GLY A 290 3.29 0.32 11.21
CA GLY A 290 4.46 0.25 10.34
C GLY A 290 4.59 1.50 9.47
N MET A 291 3.51 1.93 8.80
CA MET A 291 3.54 3.15 7.98
C MET A 291 3.94 4.40 8.76
N CYS A 292 3.56 4.52 10.03
CA CYS A 292 4.06 5.58 10.88
C CYS A 292 5.59 5.52 11.04
N GLY A 293 6.18 4.31 11.09
CA GLY A 293 7.63 4.13 11.14
C GLY A 293 8.38 4.65 9.91
N VAL A 294 7.76 4.62 8.73
CA VAL A 294 8.38 5.14 7.49
C VAL A 294 8.78 6.61 7.63
N PHE A 295 7.95 7.45 8.26
CA PHE A 295 8.27 8.86 8.49
C PHE A 295 9.51 9.04 9.36
N SER A 296 9.61 8.27 10.44
CA SER A 296 10.77 8.30 11.33
C SER A 296 12.05 7.91 10.59
N GLY A 297 11.99 6.80 9.85
CA GLY A 297 13.14 6.33 9.06
C GLY A 297 13.54 7.28 7.95
N LEU A 298 12.57 7.88 7.27
CA LEU A 298 12.84 8.80 6.16
C LEU A 298 13.49 10.10 6.65
N SER A 299 13.02 10.67 7.78
CA SER A 299 13.59 11.87 8.35
C SER A 299 15.07 11.69 8.73
N VAL A 300 15.40 10.53 9.32
CA VAL A 300 16.78 10.20 9.67
C VAL A 300 17.62 9.98 8.40
N ALA A 301 17.10 9.19 7.47
CA ALA A 301 17.83 8.88 6.24
C ALA A 301 18.14 10.11 5.39
N GLU A 302 17.18 11.04 5.26
CA GLU A 302 17.37 12.29 4.51
C GLU A 302 18.44 13.17 5.14
N VAL A 303 18.42 13.35 6.46
CA VAL A 303 19.43 14.15 7.17
C VAL A 303 20.83 13.53 7.05
N VAL A 304 20.96 12.22 7.25
CA VAL A 304 22.24 11.53 7.11
C VAL A 304 22.75 11.61 5.67
N MET A 305 21.89 11.36 4.69
CA MET A 305 22.24 11.46 3.28
C MET A 305 22.75 12.86 2.93
N ASN A 306 22.04 13.92 3.33
CA ASN A 306 22.43 15.30 3.05
C ASN A 306 23.75 15.69 3.74
N SER A 307 24.05 15.10 4.88
CA SER A 307 25.30 15.36 5.64
C SER A 307 26.50 14.59 5.10
N THR A 308 26.30 13.34 4.66
CA THR A 308 27.38 12.43 4.27
C THR A 308 27.59 12.35 2.75
N ARG A 309 26.54 12.59 1.96
CA ARG A 309 26.53 12.41 0.51
C ARG A 309 25.70 13.49 -0.17
N PRO A 310 26.12 14.75 -0.11
CA PRO A 310 25.41 15.82 -0.78
C PRO A 310 25.46 15.60 -2.31
N GLY A 311 24.37 15.07 -2.87
CA GLY A 311 24.24 14.73 -4.29
C GLY A 311 24.64 13.28 -4.57
N LEU A 312 23.73 12.34 -4.33
CA LEU A 312 23.88 10.98 -4.84
C LEU A 312 24.04 11.05 -6.37
N LEU A 313 25.19 10.64 -6.87
CA LEU A 313 25.47 10.65 -8.30
C LEU A 313 24.55 9.66 -9.01
N LEU A 314 23.80 10.13 -9.99
CA LEU A 314 23.03 9.26 -10.88
C LEU A 314 24.00 8.43 -11.75
N PRO A 315 23.59 7.23 -12.20
CA PRO A 315 24.42 6.40 -13.06
C PRO A 315 24.70 7.11 -14.38
N THR A 316 25.94 6.96 -14.86
CA THR A 316 26.40 7.58 -16.10
C THR A 316 26.19 6.70 -17.34
N SER A 317 25.97 5.40 -17.11
CA SER A 317 25.75 4.42 -18.16
C SER A 317 24.54 3.52 -17.87
N TRP A 318 24.03 2.86 -18.92
CA TRP A 318 22.97 1.87 -18.75
C TRP A 318 23.46 0.63 -17.96
N LEU A 319 24.75 0.30 -18.05
CA LEU A 319 25.34 -0.81 -17.32
C LEU A 319 25.39 -0.48 -15.82
N ASP A 320 25.81 0.74 -15.45
CA ASP A 320 25.80 1.19 -14.05
C ASP A 320 24.37 1.15 -13.49
N SER A 321 23.38 1.60 -14.28
CA SER A 321 21.97 1.52 -13.90
C SER A 321 21.55 0.09 -13.61
N LEU A 322 21.89 -0.85 -14.49
CA LEU A 322 21.56 -2.26 -14.33
C LEU A 322 22.24 -2.87 -13.09
N LEU A 323 23.52 -2.59 -12.89
CA LEU A 323 24.26 -3.08 -11.72
C LEU A 323 23.70 -2.53 -10.42
N ARG A 324 23.37 -1.22 -10.35
CA ARG A 324 22.70 -0.61 -9.17
C ARG A 324 21.34 -1.23 -8.89
N ILE A 325 20.54 -1.54 -9.92
CA ILE A 325 19.27 -2.25 -9.77
C ILE A 325 19.50 -3.63 -9.13
N VAL A 326 20.41 -4.42 -9.68
CA VAL A 326 20.67 -5.79 -9.20
C VAL A 326 21.18 -5.77 -7.77
N VAL A 327 22.21 -4.99 -7.48
CA VAL A 327 22.81 -4.90 -6.15
C VAL A 327 21.82 -4.32 -5.15
N GLY A 328 21.10 -3.25 -5.50
CA GLY A 328 20.12 -2.61 -4.64
C GLY A 328 18.96 -3.55 -4.30
N LEU A 329 18.44 -4.31 -5.25
CA LEU A 329 17.40 -5.31 -4.99
C LEU A 329 17.91 -6.45 -4.11
N LEU A 330 19.13 -6.92 -4.29
CA LEU A 330 19.73 -7.94 -3.41
C LEU A 330 19.86 -7.42 -1.97
N VAL A 331 20.29 -6.19 -1.78
CA VAL A 331 20.37 -5.54 -0.46
C VAL A 331 18.97 -5.42 0.17
N LEU A 332 17.96 -4.94 -0.58
CA LEU A 332 16.58 -4.84 -0.11
C LEU A 332 16.01 -6.20 0.32
N ILE A 333 16.16 -7.20 -0.52
CA ILE A 333 15.66 -8.55 -0.27
C ILE A 333 16.37 -9.16 0.95
N GLY A 334 17.69 -9.06 1.02
CA GLY A 334 18.48 -9.57 2.14
C GLY A 334 18.09 -8.94 3.48
N MET A 335 17.98 -7.61 3.53
CA MET A 335 17.57 -6.89 4.72
C MET A 335 16.12 -7.19 5.11
N TRP A 336 15.21 -7.30 4.14
CA TRP A 336 13.82 -7.66 4.37
C TRP A 336 13.69 -9.03 5.04
N PHE A 337 14.41 -10.03 4.54
CA PHE A 337 14.40 -11.38 5.14
C PHE A 337 15.05 -11.41 6.52
N ALA A 338 16.16 -10.69 6.72
CA ALA A 338 16.86 -10.62 8.00
C ALA A 338 15.93 -10.06 9.10
N VAL A 339 15.27 -8.93 8.84
CA VAL A 339 14.36 -8.32 9.82
C VAL A 339 13.11 -9.16 10.03
N ARG A 340 12.59 -9.81 8.99
CA ARG A 340 11.46 -10.73 9.14
C ARG A 340 11.81 -11.95 10.00
N ALA A 341 13.03 -12.45 9.91
CA ALA A 341 13.51 -13.52 10.76
C ALA A 341 13.60 -13.09 12.23
N ILE A 342 14.14 -11.88 12.49
CA ILE A 342 14.19 -11.26 13.83
C ILE A 342 12.77 -11.07 14.39
N GLU A 343 11.84 -10.52 13.58
CA GLU A 343 10.44 -10.33 13.98
C GLU A 343 9.79 -11.65 14.42
N LYS A 344 10.00 -12.73 13.66
CA LYS A 344 9.48 -14.06 14.01
C LYS A 344 10.04 -14.61 15.31
N GLY A 345 11.34 -14.40 15.59
CA GLY A 345 12.00 -14.89 16.79
C GLY A 345 11.64 -14.09 18.06
N MET A 346 11.39 -12.79 17.93
CA MET A 346 11.19 -11.86 19.06
C MET A 346 9.72 -11.51 19.35
N ALA A 347 8.80 -11.84 18.49
CA ALA A 347 7.39 -11.42 18.56
C ALA A 347 6.58 -12.23 19.58
N THR A 348 6.82 -12.02 20.88
CA THR A 348 6.20 -12.75 21.98
C THR A 348 4.80 -12.26 22.35
N ASN A 349 4.55 -10.95 22.24
CA ASN A 349 3.26 -10.32 22.59
C ASN A 349 2.86 -9.24 21.58
N THR A 350 1.64 -8.69 21.73
CA THR A 350 1.08 -7.68 20.80
C THR A 350 1.92 -6.40 20.75
N VAL A 351 2.41 -5.92 21.89
CA VAL A 351 3.21 -4.69 21.96
C VAL A 351 4.54 -4.87 21.24
N THR A 352 5.24 -5.98 21.52
CA THR A 352 6.48 -6.33 20.82
C THR A 352 6.26 -6.45 19.31
N ARG A 353 5.16 -7.06 18.87
CA ARG A 353 4.83 -7.14 17.44
C ARG A 353 4.60 -5.76 16.81
N LEU A 354 3.90 -4.86 17.48
CA LEU A 354 3.68 -3.49 16.99
C LEU A 354 5.01 -2.74 16.87
N LEU A 355 5.88 -2.84 17.89
CA LEU A 355 7.20 -2.21 17.90
C LEU A 355 8.10 -2.75 16.77
N LEU A 356 8.18 -4.07 16.63
CA LEU A 356 8.95 -4.71 15.57
C LEU A 356 8.44 -4.36 14.18
N ARG A 357 7.12 -4.23 14.02
CA ARG A 357 6.51 -3.79 12.78
C ARG A 357 6.87 -2.33 12.47
N PHE A 358 6.82 -1.44 13.46
CA PHE A 358 7.27 -0.05 13.32
C PHE A 358 8.73 0.01 12.85
N ILE A 359 9.64 -0.69 13.55
CA ILE A 359 11.07 -0.73 13.21
C ILE A 359 11.30 -1.30 11.81
N ARG A 360 10.58 -2.37 11.45
CA ARG A 360 10.68 -3.01 10.13
C ARG A 360 10.37 -2.04 8.98
N TYR A 361 9.39 -1.18 9.14
CA TYR A 361 9.05 -0.19 8.11
C TYR A 361 9.96 1.05 8.19
N ALA A 362 10.38 1.44 9.39
CA ALA A 362 11.30 2.56 9.59
C ALA A 362 12.67 2.36 8.93
N GLN A 363 13.11 1.12 8.75
CA GLN A 363 14.40 0.84 8.10
C GLN A 363 14.36 0.92 6.56
N VAL A 364 13.17 0.90 5.93
CA VAL A 364 13.05 0.88 4.46
C VAL A 364 13.70 2.13 3.82
N PRO A 365 13.38 3.37 4.24
CA PRO A 365 14.03 4.55 3.68
C PRO A 365 15.56 4.57 3.87
N PRO A 366 16.13 4.26 5.06
CA PRO A 366 17.59 4.13 5.22
C PRO A 366 18.23 3.10 4.28
N ILE A 367 17.58 1.96 4.04
CA ILE A 367 18.12 0.96 3.10
C ILE A 367 18.20 1.55 1.70
N ILE A 368 17.15 2.21 1.22
CA ILE A 368 17.09 2.79 -0.12
C ILE A 368 18.08 3.95 -0.28
N LEU A 369 18.15 4.85 0.71
CA LEU A 369 18.86 6.12 0.61
C LEU A 369 20.32 6.06 1.09
N LEU A 370 20.68 5.10 1.95
CA LEU A 370 22.00 5.04 2.56
C LEU A 370 22.73 3.71 2.32
N VAL A 371 22.09 2.58 2.65
CA VAL A 371 22.78 1.28 2.65
C VAL A 371 23.09 0.83 1.22
N ALA A 372 22.10 0.82 0.33
CA ALA A 372 22.30 0.42 -1.05
C ALA A 372 23.31 1.34 -1.79
N PRO A 373 23.21 2.69 -1.70
CA PRO A 373 24.21 3.59 -2.24
C PRO A 373 25.63 3.37 -1.67
N ALA A 374 25.74 3.03 -0.37
CA ALA A 374 27.06 2.69 0.20
C ALA A 374 27.67 1.43 -0.44
N CYS A 375 26.83 0.44 -0.76
CA CYS A 375 27.28 -0.76 -1.48
C CYS A 375 27.71 -0.42 -2.92
N PHE A 376 27.01 0.50 -3.59
CA PHE A 376 27.40 0.94 -4.96
C PHE A 376 28.78 1.58 -4.96
N GLU A 377 29.04 2.51 -4.02
CA GLU A 377 30.33 3.15 -3.87
C GLU A 377 31.46 2.15 -3.54
N ALA A 378 31.17 1.16 -2.67
CA ALA A 378 32.14 0.16 -2.27
C ALA A 378 32.61 -0.75 -3.42
N ILE A 379 31.77 -0.92 -4.45
CA ILE A 379 32.09 -1.73 -5.64
C ILE A 379 32.37 -0.89 -6.89
N GLY A 380 32.37 0.45 -6.75
CA GLY A 380 32.78 1.38 -7.80
C GLY A 380 31.74 1.61 -8.91
N ILE A 381 30.45 1.52 -8.59
CA ILE A 381 29.32 1.77 -9.54
C ILE A 381 28.42 2.91 -9.08
#